data_b92483ff819c6266ce98beb31501ce35
#
_entry.id   b92483ff819c6266ce98beb31501ce35
#
_cell.length_a   1.000
_cell.length_b   1.000
_cell.length_c   1.000
_cell.angle_alpha   90.00
_cell.angle_beta   90.00
_cell.angle_gamma   90.00
#
_symmetry.space_group_name_H-M   'P 1'
#
loop_
_entity.id
_entity.type
_entity.pdbx_description
1 polymer ?
#
loop_
_entity_poly.entity_id
_entity_poly.type
_entity_poly.pdbx_seq_one_letter_code
_entity_poly.pdbx_strand_id
1 'polypeptide(L)'
;MISTVDEERLASVLDSLEDGRSLSPAEDLIAELVGTILAQHTRDSDAVYQALKRRFPTWEMLRDAPEEAIVEVIRSGGLARVKARRIKLALNAIAVERGRLELDFLGALTTDEARRWLSAVPGVGPKTAACVLLFGLGRPVLPVDDHVHRCVTRLGLVAPGLSAVAAHAQLERALGDDAPAAFVLHTRLHRLSREICRPHAPKCDTCPLAIACAFA
;
A
#
# COMPACT_ATOMS: atom_id res chain seq x y z
N MET A 1 0.95 -13.15 26.11
CA MET A 1 -0.41 -13.12 25.51
C MET A 1 -0.36 -12.13 24.38
N ILE A 2 -0.62 -12.57 23.13
CA ILE A 2 -0.73 -11.66 21.98
C ILE A 2 -2.06 -10.94 22.18
N SER A 3 -2.02 -9.63 22.44
CA SER A 3 -3.23 -8.82 22.54
C SER A 3 -4.01 -8.95 21.23
N THR A 4 -5.23 -9.40 21.28
CA THR A 4 -6.14 -9.48 20.12
C THR A 4 -6.61 -8.07 19.78
N VAL A 5 -6.89 -7.82 18.50
CA VAL A 5 -7.58 -6.59 18.07
C VAL A 5 -8.96 -6.56 18.73
N ASP A 6 -9.36 -5.40 19.22
CA ASP A 6 -10.72 -5.15 19.70
C ASP A 6 -11.66 -5.08 18.50
N GLU A 7 -12.41 -6.14 18.27
CA GLU A 7 -13.30 -6.29 17.10
C GLU A 7 -14.46 -5.28 17.10
N GLU A 8 -15.01 -4.95 18.27
CA GLU A 8 -16.08 -3.95 18.39
C GLU A 8 -15.57 -2.56 18.00
N ARG A 9 -14.35 -2.23 18.46
CA ARG A 9 -13.69 -0.99 18.09
C ARG A 9 -13.34 -0.94 16.61
N LEU A 10 -12.85 -2.06 16.05
CA LEU A 10 -12.56 -2.14 14.62
C LEU A 10 -13.83 -1.92 13.78
N ALA A 11 -14.94 -2.54 14.13
CA ALA A 11 -16.22 -2.35 13.47
C ALA A 11 -16.68 -0.88 13.55
N SER A 12 -16.63 -0.26 14.73
CA SER A 12 -16.97 1.16 14.92
C SER A 12 -16.10 2.10 14.09
N VAL A 13 -14.79 1.79 13.97
CA VAL A 13 -13.88 2.56 13.13
C VAL A 13 -14.21 2.40 11.65
N LEU A 14 -14.50 1.19 11.18
CA LEU A 14 -14.89 0.92 9.79
C LEU A 14 -16.18 1.67 9.42
N ASP A 15 -17.22 1.57 10.23
CA ASP A 15 -18.48 2.29 10.02
C ASP A 15 -18.28 3.81 9.91
N SER A 16 -17.41 4.36 10.76
CA SER A 16 -17.10 5.80 10.75
C SER A 16 -16.23 6.22 9.54
N LEU A 17 -15.60 5.29 8.87
CA LEU A 17 -14.73 5.53 7.71
C LEU A 17 -15.42 5.29 6.37
N GLU A 18 -16.61 4.68 6.36
CA GLU A 18 -17.36 4.37 5.15
C GLU A 18 -17.75 5.66 4.40
N ASP A 19 -17.49 5.73 3.09
CA ASP A 19 -17.82 6.88 2.25
C ASP A 19 -18.36 6.48 0.85
N GLY A 20 -18.77 5.24 0.70
CA GLY A 20 -19.35 4.70 -0.53
C GLY A 20 -18.33 4.35 -1.63
N ARG A 21 -17.02 4.48 -1.37
CA ARG A 21 -16.01 3.99 -2.34
C ARG A 21 -15.80 2.50 -2.19
N SER A 22 -15.74 1.82 -3.31
CA SER A 22 -15.53 0.38 -3.38
C SER A 22 -14.14 0.03 -3.93
N LEU A 23 -13.64 -1.12 -3.54
CA LEU A 23 -12.47 -1.74 -4.11
C LEU A 23 -12.77 -2.14 -5.56
N SER A 24 -11.93 -1.70 -6.48
CA SER A 24 -11.94 -2.12 -7.89
C SER A 24 -10.54 -2.60 -8.23
N PRO A 25 -10.33 -3.91 -8.45
CA PRO A 25 -9.03 -4.45 -8.80
C PRO A 25 -8.46 -3.82 -10.07
N ALA A 26 -7.15 -3.64 -10.10
CA ALA A 26 -6.47 -3.06 -11.25
C ALA A 26 -6.43 -4.05 -12.43
N GLU A 27 -6.59 -3.52 -13.65
CA GLU A 27 -6.49 -4.34 -14.88
C GLU A 27 -5.04 -4.74 -15.19
N ASP A 28 -4.06 -3.95 -14.75
CA ASP A 28 -2.62 -4.19 -14.98
C ASP A 28 -1.87 -4.19 -13.64
N LEU A 29 -1.43 -5.37 -13.22
CA LEU A 29 -0.72 -5.56 -11.95
C LEU A 29 0.71 -4.97 -11.95
N ILE A 30 1.33 -4.82 -13.12
CA ILE A 30 2.61 -4.09 -13.23
C ILE A 30 2.36 -2.60 -13.01
N ALA A 31 1.24 -2.07 -13.54
CA ALA A 31 0.85 -0.69 -13.28
C ALA A 31 0.67 -0.42 -11.78
N GLU A 32 -0.02 -1.32 -11.07
CA GLU A 32 -0.21 -1.22 -9.63
C GLU A 32 1.13 -1.30 -8.87
N LEU A 33 2.01 -2.23 -9.24
CA LEU A 33 3.34 -2.36 -8.65
C LEU A 33 4.17 -1.08 -8.81
N VAL A 34 4.27 -0.58 -10.05
CA VAL A 34 5.04 0.65 -10.36
C VAL A 34 4.41 1.87 -9.67
N GLY A 35 3.08 2.00 -9.73
CA GLY A 35 2.33 3.05 -9.06
C GLY A 35 2.57 3.07 -7.55
N THR A 36 2.53 1.91 -6.92
CA THR A 36 2.82 1.76 -5.48
C THR A 36 4.26 2.16 -5.14
N ILE A 37 5.26 1.80 -5.96
CA ILE A 37 6.64 2.24 -5.73
C ILE A 37 6.76 3.76 -5.86
N LEU A 38 6.09 4.36 -6.84
CA LEU A 38 6.09 5.81 -7.05
C LEU A 38 5.39 6.57 -5.93
N ALA A 39 4.33 6.02 -5.35
CA ALA A 39 3.56 6.66 -4.29
C ALA A 39 4.33 6.83 -2.97
N GLN A 40 5.40 6.05 -2.73
CA GLN A 40 6.21 6.15 -1.52
C GLN A 40 6.77 7.57 -1.35
N HIS A 41 6.42 8.25 -0.24
CA HIS A 41 6.86 9.61 0.06
C HIS A 41 6.58 10.65 -1.05
N THR A 42 5.55 10.43 -1.88
CA THR A 42 5.13 11.33 -2.95
C THR A 42 3.82 12.02 -2.58
N ARG A 43 3.72 13.34 -2.84
CA ARG A 43 2.47 14.09 -2.60
C ARG A 43 1.47 13.88 -3.73
N ASP A 44 1.96 13.94 -4.97
CA ASP A 44 1.18 13.78 -6.18
C ASP A 44 1.78 12.62 -6.99
N SER A 45 1.41 11.41 -6.62
CA SER A 45 1.88 10.20 -7.29
C SER A 45 1.30 10.03 -8.68
N ASP A 46 0.07 10.52 -8.89
CA ASP A 46 -0.63 10.37 -10.16
C ASP A 46 0.04 11.19 -11.26
N ALA A 47 0.39 12.44 -10.98
CA ALA A 47 1.12 13.26 -11.93
C ALA A 47 2.47 12.65 -12.31
N VAL A 48 3.21 12.10 -11.33
CA VAL A 48 4.49 11.41 -11.54
C VAL A 48 4.31 10.15 -12.38
N TYR A 49 3.29 9.33 -12.06
CA TYR A 49 2.96 8.13 -12.81
C TYR A 49 2.59 8.45 -14.27
N GLN A 50 1.74 9.45 -14.49
CA GLN A 50 1.37 9.88 -15.84
C GLN A 50 2.57 10.41 -16.63
N ALA A 51 3.48 11.15 -16.01
CA ALA A 51 4.72 11.59 -16.65
C ALA A 51 5.58 10.39 -17.05
N LEU A 52 5.69 9.38 -16.17
CA LEU A 52 6.44 8.15 -16.47
C LEU A 52 5.82 7.39 -17.65
N LYS A 53 4.51 7.20 -17.68
CA LYS A 53 3.79 6.51 -18.78
C LYS A 53 3.85 7.25 -20.10
N ARG A 54 3.81 8.58 -20.09
CA ARG A 54 4.01 9.38 -21.34
C ARG A 54 5.42 9.20 -21.90
N ARG A 55 6.44 9.10 -21.04
CA ARG A 55 7.83 8.95 -21.49
C ARG A 55 8.18 7.52 -21.85
N PHE A 56 7.57 6.54 -21.16
CA PHE A 56 7.78 5.11 -21.33
C PHE A 56 6.42 4.40 -21.46
N PRO A 57 5.80 4.39 -22.64
CA PRO A 57 4.46 3.85 -22.86
C PRO A 57 4.32 2.37 -22.52
N THR A 58 5.36 1.56 -22.71
CA THR A 58 5.36 0.13 -22.38
C THR A 58 6.29 -0.17 -21.21
N TRP A 59 6.06 -1.30 -20.53
CA TRP A 59 6.87 -1.73 -19.41
C TRP A 59 8.28 -2.15 -19.87
N GLU A 60 8.43 -2.68 -21.07
CA GLU A 60 9.71 -3.00 -21.69
C GLU A 60 10.54 -1.73 -21.90
N MET A 61 9.94 -0.67 -22.44
CA MET A 61 10.63 0.62 -22.61
C MET A 61 11.10 1.18 -21.26
N LEU A 62 10.29 1.02 -20.20
CA LEU A 62 10.67 1.46 -18.87
C LEU A 62 11.79 0.59 -18.29
N ARG A 63 11.71 -0.74 -18.44
CA ARG A 63 12.74 -1.70 -18.01
C ARG A 63 14.08 -1.39 -18.67
N ASP A 64 14.08 -1.17 -19.98
CA ASP A 64 15.28 -1.05 -20.80
C ASP A 64 15.90 0.36 -20.75
N ALA A 65 15.15 1.36 -20.29
CA ALA A 65 15.61 2.74 -20.17
C ALA A 65 16.84 2.84 -19.22
N PRO A 66 17.78 3.76 -19.48
CA PRO A 66 18.80 4.13 -18.49
C PRO A 66 18.16 4.61 -17.18
N GLU A 67 18.75 4.23 -16.04
CA GLU A 67 18.21 4.62 -14.72
C GLU A 67 18.09 6.14 -14.60
N GLU A 68 19.06 6.90 -15.12
CA GLU A 68 19.06 8.35 -15.11
C GLU A 68 17.89 8.96 -15.86
N ALA A 69 17.46 8.35 -16.96
CA ALA A 69 16.30 8.82 -17.70
C ALA A 69 14.99 8.64 -16.90
N ILE A 70 14.89 7.57 -16.13
CA ILE A 70 13.75 7.36 -15.22
C ILE A 70 13.81 8.38 -14.07
N VAL A 71 14.99 8.55 -13.45
CA VAL A 71 15.22 9.53 -12.36
C VAL A 71 14.78 10.93 -12.77
N GLU A 72 15.13 11.35 -13.99
CA GLU A 72 14.76 12.67 -14.50
C GLU A 72 13.24 12.87 -14.53
N VAL A 73 12.53 11.89 -15.07
CA VAL A 73 11.06 11.94 -15.21
C VAL A 73 10.35 11.98 -13.85
N ILE A 74 10.83 11.18 -12.88
CA ILE A 74 10.16 11.04 -11.57
C ILE A 74 10.75 11.95 -10.48
N ARG A 75 11.59 12.93 -10.84
CA ARG A 75 12.33 13.79 -9.89
C ARG A 75 11.43 14.50 -8.90
N SER A 76 10.28 14.98 -9.36
CA SER A 76 9.29 15.68 -8.51
C SER A 76 8.66 14.79 -7.45
N GLY A 77 8.71 13.46 -7.60
CA GLY A 77 8.10 12.49 -6.68
C GLY A 77 8.94 12.19 -5.43
N GLY A 78 10.10 12.79 -5.25
CA GLY A 78 11.02 12.49 -4.15
C GLY A 78 11.63 11.09 -4.22
N LEU A 79 12.80 10.89 -3.61
CA LEU A 79 13.53 9.61 -3.62
C LEU A 79 13.73 9.01 -5.02
N ALA A 80 13.85 9.85 -6.06
CA ALA A 80 13.78 9.46 -7.46
C ALA A 80 14.79 8.35 -7.82
N ARG A 81 16.06 8.45 -7.36
CA ARG A 81 17.08 7.41 -7.59
C ARG A 81 16.70 6.06 -6.97
N VAL A 82 16.21 6.07 -5.74
CA VAL A 82 15.81 4.85 -5.04
C VAL A 82 14.63 4.18 -5.76
N LYS A 83 13.63 4.98 -6.17
CA LYS A 83 12.44 4.49 -6.89
C LYS A 83 12.81 3.96 -8.27
N ALA A 84 13.59 4.70 -9.06
CA ALA A 84 14.04 4.26 -10.38
C ALA A 84 14.76 2.92 -10.29
N ARG A 85 15.70 2.79 -9.36
CA ARG A 85 16.40 1.52 -9.14
C ARG A 85 15.47 0.38 -8.74
N ARG A 86 14.51 0.62 -7.82
CA ARG A 86 13.54 -0.40 -7.40
C ARG A 86 12.65 -0.84 -8.56
N ILE A 87 12.14 0.09 -9.36
CA ILE A 87 11.34 -0.21 -10.54
C ILE A 87 12.14 -1.08 -11.53
N LYS A 88 13.37 -0.69 -11.85
CA LYS A 88 14.21 -1.47 -12.76
C LYS A 88 14.52 -2.87 -12.24
N LEU A 89 14.86 -2.99 -10.95
CA LEU A 89 15.13 -4.29 -10.34
C LEU A 89 13.91 -5.20 -10.40
N ALA A 90 12.72 -4.66 -10.05
CA ALA A 90 11.48 -5.42 -10.08
C ALA A 90 11.13 -5.87 -11.52
N LEU A 91 11.12 -4.95 -12.49
CA LEU A 91 10.79 -5.28 -13.87
C LEU A 91 11.77 -6.28 -14.49
N ASN A 92 13.07 -6.15 -14.23
CA ASN A 92 14.06 -7.10 -14.70
C ASN A 92 13.86 -8.49 -14.08
N ALA A 93 13.64 -8.59 -12.77
CA ALA A 93 13.42 -9.87 -12.10
C ALA A 93 12.16 -10.56 -12.64
N ILE A 94 11.05 -9.82 -12.81
CA ILE A 94 9.81 -10.35 -13.40
C ILE A 94 10.08 -10.87 -14.82
N ALA A 95 10.74 -10.07 -15.67
CA ALA A 95 11.03 -10.45 -17.05
C ALA A 95 11.91 -11.70 -17.14
N VAL A 96 12.93 -11.82 -16.27
CA VAL A 96 13.82 -12.99 -16.22
C VAL A 96 13.06 -14.25 -15.78
N GLU A 97 12.24 -14.14 -14.75
CA GLU A 97 11.53 -15.31 -14.19
C GLU A 97 10.34 -15.74 -15.05
N ARG A 98 9.61 -14.77 -15.63
CA ARG A 98 8.38 -15.04 -16.37
C ARG A 98 8.52 -15.04 -17.89
N GLY A 99 9.65 -14.53 -18.42
CA GLY A 99 9.86 -14.32 -19.86
C GLY A 99 9.07 -13.14 -20.45
N ARG A 100 8.20 -12.52 -19.65
CA ARG A 100 7.35 -11.37 -20.05
C ARG A 100 7.01 -10.51 -18.82
N LEU A 101 6.62 -9.25 -19.08
CA LEU A 101 6.25 -8.31 -18.01
C LEU A 101 4.74 -8.36 -17.75
N GLU A 102 4.33 -9.41 -17.04
CA GLU A 102 2.96 -9.59 -16.57
C GLU A 102 2.95 -10.30 -15.21
N LEU A 103 1.88 -10.09 -14.44
CA LEU A 103 1.68 -10.67 -13.11
C LEU A 103 0.32 -11.37 -12.97
N ASP A 104 -0.42 -11.59 -14.06
CA ASP A 104 -1.79 -12.14 -14.05
C ASP A 104 -1.85 -13.56 -13.44
N PHE A 105 -0.76 -14.32 -13.56
CA PHE A 105 -0.64 -15.65 -12.95
C PHE A 105 -0.80 -15.61 -11.42
N LEU A 106 -0.55 -14.48 -10.77
CA LEU A 106 -0.77 -14.32 -9.33
C LEU A 106 -2.23 -14.54 -8.93
N GLY A 107 -3.15 -14.31 -9.86
CA GLY A 107 -4.57 -14.57 -9.65
C GLY A 107 -4.89 -16.05 -9.41
N ALA A 108 -4.09 -16.97 -9.96
CA ALA A 108 -4.24 -18.42 -9.79
C ALA A 108 -3.60 -18.96 -8.49
N LEU A 109 -2.77 -18.16 -7.81
CA LEU A 109 -2.12 -18.53 -6.56
C LEU A 109 -3.01 -18.23 -5.35
N THR A 110 -2.76 -18.92 -4.24
CA THR A 110 -3.30 -18.50 -2.95
C THR A 110 -2.72 -17.12 -2.54
N THR A 111 -3.38 -16.41 -1.63
CA THR A 111 -2.90 -15.12 -1.14
C THR A 111 -1.48 -15.20 -0.57
N ASP A 112 -1.17 -16.26 0.18
CA ASP A 112 0.14 -16.46 0.79
C ASP A 112 1.22 -16.84 -0.25
N GLU A 113 0.90 -17.61 -1.26
CA GLU A 113 1.82 -17.90 -2.36
C GLU A 113 2.14 -16.65 -3.17
N ALA A 114 1.13 -15.88 -3.55
CA ALA A 114 1.30 -14.61 -4.25
C ALA A 114 2.10 -13.61 -3.42
N ARG A 115 1.85 -13.52 -2.10
CA ARG A 115 2.61 -12.67 -1.16
C ARG A 115 4.08 -13.09 -1.11
N ARG A 116 4.36 -14.38 -0.97
CA ARG A 116 5.74 -14.90 -0.96
C ARG A 116 6.46 -14.59 -2.26
N TRP A 117 5.80 -14.82 -3.39
CA TRP A 117 6.37 -14.54 -4.70
C TRP A 117 6.69 -13.04 -4.86
N LEU A 118 5.73 -12.15 -4.60
CA LEU A 118 5.94 -10.70 -4.68
C LEU A 118 7.05 -10.22 -3.76
N SER A 119 7.13 -10.76 -2.54
CA SER A 119 8.16 -10.37 -1.56
C SER A 119 9.56 -10.86 -1.94
N ALA A 120 9.69 -11.85 -2.82
CA ALA A 120 10.96 -12.30 -3.37
C ALA A 120 11.45 -11.41 -4.52
N VAL A 121 10.58 -10.59 -5.12
CA VAL A 121 10.96 -9.65 -6.19
C VAL A 121 11.84 -8.54 -5.61
N PRO A 122 13.06 -8.33 -6.14
CA PRO A 122 13.95 -7.28 -5.66
C PRO A 122 13.30 -5.88 -5.73
N GLY A 123 13.35 -5.13 -4.64
CA GLY A 123 12.72 -3.81 -4.54
C GLY A 123 11.26 -3.81 -4.09
N VAL A 124 10.65 -4.98 -3.94
CA VAL A 124 9.28 -5.16 -3.43
C VAL A 124 9.34 -5.57 -1.96
N GLY A 125 8.93 -4.66 -1.09
CA GLY A 125 8.81 -4.95 0.35
C GLY A 125 7.40 -5.44 0.72
N PRO A 126 7.20 -5.86 2.00
CA PRO A 126 5.91 -6.39 2.47
C PRO A 126 4.72 -5.46 2.18
N LYS A 127 4.90 -4.14 2.41
CA LYS A 127 3.84 -3.14 2.13
C LYS A 127 3.51 -3.06 0.64
N THR A 128 4.52 -3.08 -0.23
CA THR A 128 4.32 -3.02 -1.68
C THR A 128 3.63 -4.29 -2.18
N ALA A 129 4.04 -5.47 -1.71
CA ALA A 129 3.37 -6.73 -2.00
C ALA A 129 1.89 -6.69 -1.57
N ALA A 130 1.61 -6.21 -0.35
CA ALA A 130 0.25 -6.07 0.15
C ALA A 130 -0.61 -5.11 -0.69
N CYS A 131 -0.04 -4.00 -1.19
CA CYS A 131 -0.76 -3.11 -2.10
C CYS A 131 -1.13 -3.81 -3.43
N VAL A 132 -0.19 -4.52 -4.05
CA VAL A 132 -0.48 -5.27 -5.29
C VAL A 132 -1.56 -6.33 -5.06
N LEU A 133 -1.55 -7.00 -3.91
CA LEU A 133 -2.56 -8.00 -3.56
C LEU A 133 -3.94 -7.37 -3.32
N LEU A 134 -4.00 -6.28 -2.57
CA LEU A 134 -5.28 -5.61 -2.27
C LEU A 134 -5.82 -4.86 -3.48
N PHE A 135 -5.06 -3.91 -4.01
CA PHE A 135 -5.54 -3.02 -5.07
C PHE A 135 -5.50 -3.66 -6.46
N GLY A 136 -4.55 -4.58 -6.67
CA GLY A 136 -4.41 -5.29 -7.93
C GLY A 136 -5.32 -6.50 -8.06
N LEU A 137 -5.40 -7.33 -7.03
CA LEU A 137 -6.12 -8.61 -7.07
C LEU A 137 -7.39 -8.66 -6.21
N GLY A 138 -7.70 -7.62 -5.46
CA GLY A 138 -8.84 -7.62 -4.53
C GLY A 138 -8.71 -8.65 -3.40
N ARG A 139 -7.48 -8.99 -2.99
CA ARG A 139 -7.25 -9.96 -1.92
C ARG A 139 -7.40 -9.31 -0.54
N PRO A 140 -7.88 -10.05 0.48
CA PRO A 140 -8.08 -9.55 1.84
C PRO A 140 -6.74 -9.39 2.57
N VAL A 141 -5.97 -8.40 2.15
CA VAL A 141 -4.65 -8.06 2.68
C VAL A 141 -4.64 -6.59 3.07
N LEU A 142 -4.11 -6.26 4.24
CA LEU A 142 -4.06 -4.87 4.71
C LEU A 142 -2.64 -4.29 4.56
N PRO A 143 -2.36 -3.39 3.62
CA PRO A 143 -1.08 -2.70 3.58
C PRO A 143 -0.92 -1.79 4.82
N VAL A 144 0.11 -2.02 5.63
CA VAL A 144 0.41 -1.18 6.80
C VAL A 144 1.73 -0.45 6.56
N ASP A 145 1.63 0.86 6.34
CA ASP A 145 2.78 1.77 6.31
C ASP A 145 2.82 2.61 7.59
N ASP A 146 3.80 3.52 7.70
CA ASP A 146 3.95 4.39 8.89
C ASP A 146 2.72 5.25 9.15
N HIS A 147 1.97 5.59 8.11
CA HIS A 147 0.74 6.38 8.20
C HIS A 147 -0.38 5.57 8.84
N VAL A 148 -0.66 4.40 8.28
CA VAL A 148 -1.68 3.48 8.79
C VAL A 148 -1.27 2.97 10.18
N HIS A 149 -0.01 2.57 10.37
CA HIS A 149 0.50 2.08 11.65
C HIS A 149 0.29 3.09 12.78
N ARG A 150 0.63 4.36 12.57
CA ARG A 150 0.39 5.42 13.55
C ARG A 150 -1.10 5.55 13.90
N CYS A 151 -1.98 5.53 12.89
CA CYS A 151 -3.41 5.67 13.11
C CYS A 151 -3.97 4.49 13.90
N VAL A 152 -3.68 3.24 13.52
CA VAL A 152 -4.21 2.05 14.22
C VAL A 152 -3.69 1.94 15.65
N THR A 153 -2.45 2.38 15.90
CA THR A 153 -1.90 2.46 17.27
C THR A 153 -2.62 3.51 18.10
N ARG A 154 -2.84 4.72 17.57
CA ARG A 154 -3.56 5.78 18.28
C ARG A 154 -5.05 5.48 18.49
N LEU A 155 -5.66 4.78 17.56
CA LEU A 155 -7.03 4.29 17.71
C LEU A 155 -7.15 3.17 18.75
N GLY A 156 -6.05 2.60 19.21
CA GLY A 156 -6.04 1.47 20.14
C GLY A 156 -6.44 0.15 19.47
N LEU A 157 -6.41 0.06 18.14
CA LEU A 157 -6.64 -1.20 17.40
C LEU A 157 -5.48 -2.17 17.55
N VAL A 158 -4.27 -1.67 17.79
CA VAL A 158 -3.09 -2.47 18.08
C VAL A 158 -2.36 -1.91 19.29
N ALA A 159 -1.64 -2.76 20.01
CA ALA A 159 -0.91 -2.37 21.21
C ALA A 159 0.20 -1.33 20.90
N PRO A 160 0.44 -0.36 21.78
CA PRO A 160 1.58 0.54 21.68
C PRO A 160 2.91 -0.25 21.62
N GLY A 161 3.81 0.17 20.73
CA GLY A 161 5.12 -0.49 20.55
C GLY A 161 5.11 -1.73 19.65
N LEU A 162 3.94 -2.17 19.17
CA LEU A 162 3.87 -3.25 18.19
C LEU A 162 4.50 -2.79 16.87
N SER A 163 5.34 -3.63 16.25
CA SER A 163 5.91 -3.30 14.95
C SER A 163 4.85 -3.26 13.83
N ALA A 164 5.10 -2.50 12.76
CA ALA A 164 4.18 -2.45 11.61
C ALA A 164 3.92 -3.84 11.01
N VAL A 165 4.92 -4.72 11.00
CA VAL A 165 4.77 -6.11 10.51
C VAL A 165 3.83 -6.92 11.41
N ALA A 166 3.97 -6.80 12.72
CA ALA A 166 3.10 -7.48 13.67
C ALA A 166 1.69 -6.90 13.66
N ALA A 167 1.54 -5.57 13.54
CA ALA A 167 0.27 -4.90 13.38
C ALA A 167 -0.49 -5.37 12.11
N HIS A 168 0.23 -5.49 11.00
CA HIS A 168 -0.29 -6.06 9.75
C HIS A 168 -0.94 -7.43 10.00
N ALA A 169 -0.19 -8.39 10.58
CA ALA A 169 -0.70 -9.73 10.82
C ALA A 169 -1.89 -9.79 11.80
N GLN A 170 -1.93 -8.88 12.80
CA GLN A 170 -3.05 -8.81 13.75
C GLN A 170 -4.32 -8.27 13.10
N LEU A 171 -4.19 -7.18 12.35
CA LEU A 171 -5.32 -6.53 11.70
C LEU A 171 -5.90 -7.38 10.57
N GLU A 172 -5.07 -8.05 9.79
CA GLU A 172 -5.55 -8.98 8.76
C GLU A 172 -6.36 -10.13 9.36
N ARG A 173 -5.92 -10.68 10.48
CA ARG A 173 -6.70 -11.74 11.16
C ARG A 173 -8.05 -11.23 11.68
N ALA A 174 -8.10 -9.99 12.17
CA ALA A 174 -9.35 -9.40 12.65
C ALA A 174 -10.31 -9.03 11.51
N LEU A 175 -9.77 -8.64 10.34
CA LEU A 175 -10.55 -8.36 9.14
C LEU A 175 -11.03 -9.64 8.43
N GLY A 176 -10.35 -10.78 8.66
CA GLY A 176 -10.67 -12.03 7.97
C GLY A 176 -10.56 -11.91 6.45
N ASP A 177 -11.57 -12.47 5.74
CA ASP A 177 -11.60 -12.47 4.27
C ASP A 177 -12.27 -11.23 3.66
N ASP A 178 -12.38 -10.14 4.44
CA ASP A 178 -13.06 -8.89 4.01
C ASP A 178 -12.09 -7.92 3.33
N ALA A 179 -11.87 -8.12 2.02
CA ALA A 179 -11.05 -7.21 1.21
C ALA A 179 -11.65 -5.78 1.11
N PRO A 180 -12.96 -5.57 0.96
CA PRO A 180 -13.58 -4.26 1.08
C PRO A 180 -13.24 -3.54 2.38
N ALA A 181 -13.36 -4.19 3.54
CA ALA A 181 -12.99 -3.59 4.83
C ALA A 181 -11.49 -3.24 4.91
N ALA A 182 -10.61 -4.11 4.40
CA ALA A 182 -9.17 -3.81 4.30
C ALA A 182 -8.90 -2.57 3.42
N PHE A 183 -9.61 -2.45 2.30
CA PHE A 183 -9.53 -1.28 1.41
C PHE A 183 -9.97 0.01 2.10
N VAL A 184 -11.14 0.00 2.74
CA VAL A 184 -11.66 1.15 3.49
C VAL A 184 -10.67 1.54 4.58
N LEU A 185 -10.25 0.60 5.42
CA LEU A 185 -9.33 0.85 6.51
C LEU A 185 -8.01 1.46 6.01
N HIS A 186 -7.37 0.88 5.00
CA HIS A 186 -6.12 1.39 4.45
C HIS A 186 -6.29 2.81 3.88
N THR A 187 -7.19 2.96 2.93
CA THR A 187 -7.31 4.21 2.16
C THR A 187 -7.73 5.38 3.03
N ARG A 188 -8.65 5.15 3.97
CA ARG A 188 -9.16 6.20 4.87
C ARG A 188 -8.15 6.57 5.95
N LEU A 189 -7.53 5.60 6.59
CA LEU A 189 -6.50 5.90 7.58
C LEU A 189 -5.27 6.55 6.94
N HIS A 190 -4.90 6.15 5.73
CA HIS A 190 -3.83 6.81 5.00
C HIS A 190 -4.15 8.29 4.73
N ARG A 191 -5.37 8.61 4.28
CA ARG A 191 -5.85 9.99 4.09
C ARG A 191 -5.91 10.73 5.42
N LEU A 192 -6.57 10.16 6.44
CA LEU A 192 -6.71 10.73 7.77
C LEU A 192 -5.34 11.10 8.36
N SER A 193 -4.35 10.24 8.18
CA SER A 193 -3.00 10.42 8.70
C SER A 193 -2.28 11.63 8.12
N ARG A 194 -2.59 11.99 6.89
CA ARG A 194 -1.99 13.13 6.17
C ARG A 194 -2.67 14.45 6.51
N GLU A 195 -3.98 14.43 6.66
CA GLU A 195 -4.80 15.63 6.83
C GLU A 195 -5.02 15.98 8.30
N ILE A 196 -5.30 15.01 9.15
CA ILE A 196 -5.77 15.17 10.53
C ILE A 196 -4.82 14.53 11.54
N CYS A 197 -4.64 13.20 11.49
CA CYS A 197 -3.84 12.44 12.45
C CYS A 197 -2.34 12.54 12.18
N ARG A 198 -1.80 13.76 12.18
CA ARG A 198 -0.39 14.05 11.88
C ARG A 198 0.54 13.52 12.98
N PRO A 199 1.83 13.26 12.68
CA PRO A 199 2.81 12.86 13.70
C PRO A 199 2.89 13.88 14.84
N HIS A 200 2.99 15.16 14.48
CA HIS A 200 3.04 16.29 15.41
C HIS A 200 1.76 17.13 15.26
N ALA A 201 1.24 17.62 16.40
CA ALA A 201 0.03 18.43 16.48
C ALA A 201 -1.15 17.86 15.64
N PRO A 202 -1.64 16.65 15.98
CA PRO A 202 -2.81 16.11 15.32
C PRO A 202 -4.04 16.98 15.62
N LYS A 203 -4.96 17.05 14.66
CA LYS A 203 -6.19 17.85 14.76
C LYS A 203 -7.33 17.01 15.35
N CYS A 204 -7.19 16.57 16.61
CA CYS A 204 -8.15 15.68 17.26
C CYS A 204 -9.57 16.26 17.34
N ASP A 205 -9.70 17.58 17.58
CA ASP A 205 -10.99 18.27 17.68
C ASP A 205 -11.85 18.19 16.42
N THR A 206 -11.23 17.97 15.24
CA THR A 206 -11.93 17.82 13.95
C THR A 206 -11.89 16.40 13.40
N CYS A 207 -11.42 15.45 14.21
CA CYS A 207 -11.25 14.06 13.76
C CYS A 207 -12.57 13.32 13.80
N PRO A 208 -13.02 12.69 12.70
CA PRO A 208 -14.27 11.93 12.71
C PRO A 208 -14.20 10.69 13.61
N LEU A 209 -13.00 10.24 13.96
CA LEU A 209 -12.77 9.09 14.81
C LEU A 209 -12.45 9.46 16.27
N ALA A 210 -12.60 10.73 16.68
CA ALA A 210 -12.22 11.17 18.03
C ALA A 210 -12.90 10.36 19.14
N ILE A 211 -14.19 10.04 18.97
CA ILE A 211 -14.99 9.31 19.97
C ILE A 211 -14.47 7.88 20.18
N ALA A 212 -14.01 7.22 19.11
CA ALA A 212 -13.49 5.85 19.15
C ALA A 212 -11.97 5.80 19.42
N CYS A 213 -11.30 6.96 19.51
CA CYS A 213 -9.84 7.06 19.54
C CYS A 213 -9.30 6.97 20.98
N ALA A 214 -8.38 6.05 21.24
CA ALA A 214 -7.73 5.92 22.54
C ALA A 214 -6.70 7.05 22.84
N PHE A 215 -6.33 7.82 21.83
CA PHE A 215 -5.35 8.91 21.92
C PHE A 215 -5.98 10.30 22.07
N ALA A 216 -7.23 10.48 21.64
CA ALA A 216 -7.92 11.78 21.63
C ALA A 216 -8.33 12.23 23.03
#